data_a10032091c3fca9157d79221908eb914
#
_entry.id   a10032091c3fca9157d79221908eb914
#
_cell.length_a   1.000
_cell.length_b   1.000
_cell.length_c   1.000
_cell.angle_alpha   90.00
_cell.angle_beta   90.00
_cell.angle_gamma   90.00
#
_symmetry.space_group_name_H-M   'P 1'
#
loop_
_entity.id
_entity.type
_entity.pdbx_description
1 polymer ?
#
loop_
_entity_poly.entity_id
_entity_poly.type
_entity_poly.pdbx_seq_one_letter_code
_entity_poly.pdbx_strand_id
1 'polypeptide(L)'
;MSFCKTCVLAVALSMLLAGCSINQDATGTSSDSVTSESSSENGSTGGQKLAASLSEWVEQRESQGNIAESQKTILDKAKSTGEISTSDYEKAWSDYRQCMIDKGYKEIKLIKYPSGLYVEAGHKQGTTIQESRYSDDSTECGDEYVADVQDVYGIIVGNPNLYADQAQAVVDCLHRDSLVPKDYTVSRFNKEFSGTDGNTSFDMQNLQVRSCLVSNGYNVGYATDDTEQLW
;
A
#
# COMPACT_ATOMS: atom_id res chain seq x y z
N MET A 1 48.98 0.63 -10.10
CA MET A 1 49.35 1.97 -10.59
C MET A 1 48.24 2.43 -11.53
N SER A 2 47.32 3.24 -11.15
CA SER A 2 47.29 4.68 -11.02
C SER A 2 45.96 5.12 -10.37
N PHE A 3 46.08 5.90 -9.36
CA PHE A 3 44.97 6.57 -8.67
C PHE A 3 44.39 7.67 -9.56
N CYS A 4 43.09 7.86 -9.56
CA CYS A 4 42.51 9.16 -9.86
C CYS A 4 41.47 9.58 -8.81
N LYS A 5 41.71 10.75 -8.28
CA LYS A 5 41.15 11.40 -7.11
C LYS A 5 39.76 12.01 -7.36
N THR A 6 38.92 11.85 -6.35
CA THR A 6 38.02 12.85 -5.73
C THR A 6 37.63 14.10 -6.53
N CYS A 7 36.31 14.32 -6.69
CA CYS A 7 35.72 15.64 -6.73
C CYS A 7 34.51 15.70 -5.80
N VAL A 8 34.71 16.32 -4.63
CA VAL A 8 33.67 16.71 -3.69
C VAL A 8 33.23 18.12 -4.12
N LEU A 9 31.98 18.28 -4.50
CA LEU A 9 31.36 19.62 -4.64
C LEU A 9 30.45 19.86 -3.45
N ALA A 10 30.90 20.70 -2.54
CA ALA A 10 30.11 21.30 -1.48
C ALA A 10 29.32 22.47 -2.04
N VAL A 11 28.00 22.43 -1.97
CA VAL A 11 27.13 23.59 -2.22
C VAL A 11 26.66 24.12 -0.88
N ALA A 12 27.18 25.27 -0.52
CA ALA A 12 26.76 26.06 0.64
C ALA A 12 25.45 26.81 0.31
N LEU A 13 24.40 26.54 1.05
CA LEU A 13 23.13 27.26 0.95
C LEU A 13 23.08 28.33 2.03
N SER A 14 23.16 29.59 1.59
CA SER A 14 23.10 30.78 2.45
C SER A 14 21.65 31.09 2.83
N MET A 15 21.36 31.11 4.15
CA MET A 15 20.10 31.62 4.70
C MET A 15 20.13 33.15 4.75
N LEU A 16 19.16 33.80 4.13
CA LEU A 16 18.81 35.19 4.35
C LEU A 16 17.60 35.29 5.27
N LEU A 17 17.82 35.73 6.49
CA LEU A 17 16.81 36.15 7.45
C LEU A 17 16.41 37.60 7.11
N ALA A 18 15.15 37.82 6.78
CA ALA A 18 14.54 39.15 6.77
C ALA A 18 13.49 39.20 7.88
N GLY A 19 13.83 39.90 8.95
CA GLY A 19 12.90 40.24 10.01
C GLY A 19 12.03 41.44 9.58
N CYS A 20 10.80 41.47 10.03
CA CYS A 20 9.98 42.67 10.05
C CYS A 20 9.30 42.83 11.40
N SER A 21 9.44 44.00 11.91
CA SER A 21 9.22 44.51 13.25
C SER A 21 7.73 44.74 13.56
N ILE A 22 7.48 44.69 14.84
CA ILE A 22 6.31 45.06 15.60
C ILE A 22 5.95 46.55 15.46
N ASN A 23 4.66 46.88 15.42
CA ASN A 23 4.13 48.09 15.99
C ASN A 23 2.86 47.84 16.77
N GLN A 24 2.93 48.12 18.08
CA GLN A 24 1.79 48.32 18.96
C GLN A 24 1.27 49.75 18.73
N ASP A 25 -0.03 49.91 18.71
CA ASP A 25 -0.67 50.98 19.49
C ASP A 25 -2.14 50.71 19.76
N ALA A 26 -2.57 51.25 20.87
CA ALA A 26 -3.69 50.88 21.67
C ALA A 26 -4.97 51.68 21.37
N THR A 27 -6.04 51.25 22.02
CA THR A 27 -7.25 51.90 22.53
C THR A 27 -8.54 51.78 21.71
N GLY A 28 -9.56 51.21 22.38
CA GLY A 28 -10.92 51.71 22.32
C GLY A 28 -12.06 50.71 22.17
N THR A 29 -12.57 50.25 23.32
CA THR A 29 -14.00 50.17 23.73
C THR A 29 -15.02 49.37 22.91
N SER A 30 -15.51 48.30 23.54
CA SER A 30 -16.88 47.73 23.67
C SER A 30 -17.81 47.66 22.45
N SER A 31 -18.28 46.45 22.15
CA SER A 31 -19.68 46.03 22.28
C SER A 31 -19.88 44.56 21.89
N ASP A 32 -20.70 43.90 22.67
CA ASP A 32 -21.17 42.52 22.60
C ASP A 32 -21.60 42.05 21.22
N SER A 33 -21.15 40.86 20.84
CA SER A 33 -21.93 39.96 20.01
C SER A 33 -21.56 38.52 20.35
N VAL A 34 -22.46 37.88 21.05
CA VAL A 34 -22.48 36.45 21.33
C VAL A 34 -22.55 35.72 20.00
N THR A 35 -21.46 35.14 19.57
CA THR A 35 -21.47 34.11 18.50
C THR A 35 -21.19 32.79 19.15
N SER A 36 -22.24 31.98 19.19
CA SER A 36 -22.22 30.60 19.63
C SER A 36 -21.20 29.82 18.85
N GLU A 37 -20.06 29.52 19.46
CA GLU A 37 -19.19 28.45 19.00
C GLU A 37 -19.95 27.13 19.22
N SER A 38 -20.55 26.64 18.16
CA SER A 38 -20.99 25.28 18.05
C SER A 38 -19.74 24.43 17.85
N SER A 39 -19.07 24.06 18.94
CA SER A 39 -18.14 22.97 18.97
C SER A 39 -18.92 21.67 18.72
N SER A 40 -19.08 21.33 17.46
CA SER A 40 -19.50 20.00 17.05
C SER A 40 -18.32 19.05 17.36
N GLU A 41 -18.27 18.58 18.59
CA GLU A 41 -17.55 17.36 18.93
C GLU A 41 -18.31 16.19 18.28
N ASN A 42 -18.12 16.06 16.98
CA ASN A 42 -18.48 14.84 16.30
C ASN A 42 -17.30 13.89 16.53
N GLY A 43 -17.43 13.02 17.53
CA GLY A 43 -16.54 11.90 17.76
C GLY A 43 -16.54 10.96 16.56
N SER A 44 -15.90 11.37 15.47
CA SER A 44 -15.61 10.52 14.34
C SER A 44 -14.48 9.57 14.74
N THR A 45 -14.83 8.35 15.12
CA THR A 45 -13.90 7.20 15.24
C THR A 45 -13.40 6.72 13.87
N GLY A 46 -13.62 7.48 12.80
CA GLY A 46 -13.15 7.19 11.46
C GLY A 46 -11.79 7.83 11.23
N GLY A 47 -10.74 7.03 11.11
CA GLY A 47 -9.40 7.49 10.67
C GLY A 47 -9.46 8.21 9.31
N GLN A 48 -8.38 8.92 8.94
CA GLN A 48 -8.24 9.56 7.63
C GLN A 48 -8.49 8.52 6.52
N LYS A 49 -9.19 8.95 5.46
CA LYS A 49 -9.51 8.12 4.30
C LYS A 49 -8.57 8.40 3.15
N LEU A 50 -8.31 7.38 2.33
CA LEU A 50 -7.59 7.50 1.06
C LEU A 50 -8.38 8.35 0.05
N ALA A 51 -9.70 8.13 0.00
CA ALA A 51 -10.65 8.83 -0.85
C ALA A 51 -12.07 8.67 -0.26
N ALA A 52 -13.06 9.41 -0.75
CA ALA A 52 -14.45 9.27 -0.31
C ALA A 52 -15.12 7.99 -0.86
N SER A 53 -14.62 7.47 -1.99
CA SER A 53 -15.13 6.25 -2.62
C SER A 53 -14.03 5.51 -3.38
N LEU A 54 -14.28 4.23 -3.72
CA LEU A 54 -13.39 3.46 -4.58
C LEU A 54 -13.21 4.13 -5.95
N SER A 55 -14.29 4.64 -6.53
CA SER A 55 -14.25 5.35 -7.82
C SER A 55 -13.29 6.55 -7.77
N GLU A 56 -13.42 7.39 -6.74
CA GLU A 56 -12.52 8.54 -6.56
C GLU A 56 -11.06 8.09 -6.34
N TRP A 57 -10.84 7.03 -5.58
CA TRP A 57 -9.49 6.52 -5.36
C TRP A 57 -8.86 6.01 -6.66
N VAL A 58 -9.61 5.29 -7.49
CA VAL A 58 -9.15 4.82 -8.81
C VAL A 58 -8.88 6.01 -9.74
N GLU A 59 -9.75 7.02 -9.75
CA GLU A 59 -9.52 8.27 -10.52
C GLU A 59 -8.24 8.99 -10.10
N GLN A 60 -7.96 9.05 -8.79
CA GLN A 60 -6.71 9.62 -8.27
C GLN A 60 -5.50 8.83 -8.78
N ARG A 61 -5.56 7.48 -8.77
CA ARG A 61 -4.50 6.62 -9.32
C ARG A 61 -4.27 6.89 -10.80
N GLU A 62 -5.32 6.92 -11.60
CA GLU A 62 -5.26 7.21 -13.04
C GLU A 62 -4.65 8.58 -13.34
N SER A 63 -4.89 9.57 -12.49
CA SER A 63 -4.35 10.92 -12.65
C SER A 63 -2.86 11.04 -12.31
N GLN A 64 -2.32 10.10 -11.54
CA GLN A 64 -0.93 10.14 -11.04
C GLN A 64 0.06 9.39 -11.93
N GLY A 65 -0.39 8.47 -12.79
CA GLY A 65 0.48 7.60 -13.53
C GLY A 65 0.03 7.26 -14.95
N ASN A 66 0.93 6.65 -15.70
CA ASN A 66 0.63 6.06 -16.99
C ASN A 66 0.17 4.63 -16.76
N ILE A 67 -1.12 4.44 -16.48
CA ILE A 67 -1.69 3.11 -16.37
C ILE A 67 -1.72 2.47 -17.76
N ALA A 68 -1.17 1.26 -17.88
CA ALA A 68 -1.17 0.50 -19.12
C ALA A 68 -2.60 0.21 -19.59
N GLU A 69 -2.83 0.23 -20.91
CA GLU A 69 -4.17 0.05 -21.51
C GLU A 69 -4.79 -1.31 -21.15
N SER A 70 -3.97 -2.35 -20.99
CA SER A 70 -4.36 -3.68 -20.51
C SER A 70 -5.06 -3.64 -19.14
N GLN A 71 -4.59 -2.79 -18.23
CA GLN A 71 -5.13 -2.62 -16.88
C GLN A 71 -6.28 -1.60 -16.85
N LYS A 72 -6.17 -0.52 -17.64
CA LYS A 72 -7.14 0.57 -17.66
C LYS A 72 -8.57 0.08 -17.89
N THR A 73 -8.78 -0.83 -18.83
CA THR A 73 -10.10 -1.41 -19.10
C THR A 73 -10.73 -2.09 -17.88
N ILE A 74 -9.90 -2.75 -17.05
CA ILE A 74 -10.35 -3.41 -15.80
C ILE A 74 -10.70 -2.35 -14.75
N LEU A 75 -9.87 -1.31 -14.62
CA LEU A 75 -10.08 -0.23 -13.66
C LEU A 75 -11.31 0.63 -14.00
N ASP A 76 -11.58 0.91 -15.28
CA ASP A 76 -12.78 1.60 -15.71
C ASP A 76 -14.07 0.85 -15.34
N LYS A 77 -14.04 -0.49 -15.40
CA LYS A 77 -15.15 -1.31 -14.89
C LYS A 77 -15.25 -1.19 -13.36
N ALA A 78 -14.13 -1.29 -12.64
CA ALA A 78 -14.10 -1.19 -11.19
C ALA A 78 -14.65 0.14 -10.69
N LYS A 79 -14.36 1.26 -11.36
CA LYS A 79 -14.95 2.57 -11.05
C LYS A 79 -16.48 2.55 -11.12
N SER A 80 -17.05 1.86 -12.08
CA SER A 80 -18.49 1.85 -12.32
C SER A 80 -19.25 0.84 -11.46
N THR A 81 -18.62 -0.32 -11.16
CA THR A 81 -19.25 -1.44 -10.46
C THR A 81 -18.89 -1.51 -8.98
N GLY A 82 -17.78 -0.90 -8.56
CA GLY A 82 -17.21 -1.02 -7.22
C GLY A 82 -16.42 -2.31 -6.99
N GLU A 83 -16.17 -3.12 -8.04
CA GLU A 83 -15.51 -4.41 -7.92
C GLU A 83 -14.68 -4.76 -9.15
N ILE A 84 -13.68 -5.62 -8.97
CA ILE A 84 -12.96 -6.29 -10.06
C ILE A 84 -13.44 -7.75 -10.09
N SER A 85 -13.89 -8.21 -11.25
CA SER A 85 -14.31 -9.61 -11.40
C SER A 85 -13.12 -10.56 -11.21
N THR A 86 -13.39 -11.75 -10.64
CA THR A 86 -12.35 -12.79 -10.51
C THR A 86 -11.68 -13.10 -11.84
N SER A 87 -12.43 -13.12 -12.94
CA SER A 87 -11.89 -13.41 -14.27
C SER A 87 -10.97 -12.32 -14.79
N ASP A 88 -11.30 -11.04 -14.59
CA ASP A 88 -10.45 -9.92 -14.99
C ASP A 88 -9.16 -9.91 -14.14
N TYR A 89 -9.28 -10.17 -12.84
CA TYR A 89 -8.13 -10.25 -11.92
C TYR A 89 -7.20 -11.42 -12.26
N GLU A 90 -7.75 -12.61 -12.46
CA GLU A 90 -6.96 -13.80 -12.83
C GLU A 90 -6.33 -13.64 -14.22
N LYS A 91 -7.00 -12.94 -15.14
CA LYS A 91 -6.41 -12.62 -16.45
C LYS A 91 -5.20 -11.69 -16.32
N ALA A 92 -5.27 -10.64 -15.53
CA ALA A 92 -4.14 -9.73 -15.31
C ALA A 92 -2.91 -10.49 -14.78
N TRP A 93 -3.08 -11.35 -13.80
CA TRP A 93 -2.02 -12.21 -13.28
C TRP A 93 -1.50 -13.25 -14.29
N SER A 94 -2.39 -13.77 -15.13
CA SER A 94 -2.00 -14.69 -16.22
C SER A 94 -1.12 -13.98 -17.25
N ASP A 95 -1.48 -12.76 -17.63
CA ASP A 95 -0.73 -11.96 -18.60
C ASP A 95 0.66 -11.57 -18.02
N TYR A 96 0.73 -11.18 -16.75
CA TYR A 96 1.98 -10.96 -16.03
C TYR A 96 2.88 -12.20 -16.07
N ARG A 97 2.36 -13.36 -15.69
CA ARG A 97 3.12 -14.62 -15.73
C ARG A 97 3.62 -14.96 -17.12
N GLN A 98 2.80 -14.75 -18.14
CA GLN A 98 3.21 -14.98 -19.53
C GLN A 98 4.35 -14.05 -19.93
N CYS A 99 4.27 -12.76 -19.57
CA CYS A 99 5.34 -11.79 -19.80
C CYS A 99 6.66 -12.26 -19.17
N MET A 100 6.64 -12.72 -17.92
CA MET A 100 7.83 -13.23 -17.23
C MET A 100 8.38 -14.49 -17.90
N ILE A 101 7.52 -15.41 -18.35
CA ILE A 101 7.93 -16.61 -19.09
C ILE A 101 8.59 -16.21 -20.42
N ASP A 102 8.06 -15.24 -21.15
CA ASP A 102 8.61 -14.75 -22.40
C ASP A 102 9.99 -14.08 -22.22
N LYS A 103 10.26 -13.53 -21.03
CA LYS A 103 11.57 -13.01 -20.62
C LYS A 103 12.56 -14.14 -20.23
N GLY A 104 12.10 -15.38 -20.14
CA GLY A 104 12.93 -16.57 -19.96
C GLY A 104 12.92 -17.18 -18.54
N TYR A 105 12.03 -16.71 -17.67
CA TYR A 105 11.81 -17.34 -16.36
C TYR A 105 11.01 -18.65 -16.53
N LYS A 106 11.32 -19.66 -15.69
CA LYS A 106 10.75 -21.00 -15.89
C LYS A 106 9.29 -21.07 -15.46
N GLU A 107 8.99 -20.50 -14.31
CA GLU A 107 7.66 -20.51 -13.72
C GLU A 107 7.54 -19.37 -12.73
N ILE A 108 6.38 -18.71 -12.73
CA ILE A 108 6.01 -17.74 -11.71
C ILE A 108 4.89 -18.36 -10.88
N LYS A 109 5.20 -18.70 -9.64
CA LYS A 109 4.23 -19.26 -8.69
C LYS A 109 3.46 -18.17 -8.00
N LEU A 110 2.16 -18.32 -7.93
CA LEU A 110 1.28 -17.41 -7.21
C LEU A 110 0.69 -18.10 -5.99
N ILE A 111 0.77 -17.47 -4.84
CA ILE A 111 0.10 -17.86 -3.60
C ILE A 111 -1.28 -17.20 -3.63
N LYS A 112 -2.35 -18.00 -3.65
CA LYS A 112 -3.73 -17.53 -3.58
C LYS A 112 -4.18 -17.47 -2.13
N TYR A 113 -4.54 -16.30 -1.66
CA TYR A 113 -5.11 -16.11 -0.33
C TYR A 113 -6.63 -16.31 -0.30
N PRO A 114 -7.24 -16.54 0.88
CA PRO A 114 -8.69 -16.74 1.02
C PRO A 114 -9.55 -15.59 0.48
N SER A 115 -9.04 -14.35 0.49
CA SER A 115 -9.69 -13.19 -0.12
C SER A 115 -9.73 -13.24 -1.67
N GLY A 116 -9.07 -14.20 -2.29
CA GLY A 116 -8.83 -14.24 -3.72
C GLY A 116 -7.58 -13.50 -4.18
N LEU A 117 -6.92 -12.74 -3.29
CA LEU A 117 -5.69 -12.03 -3.61
C LEU A 117 -4.58 -13.00 -3.97
N TYR A 118 -3.81 -12.67 -5.00
CA TYR A 118 -2.57 -13.37 -5.34
C TYR A 118 -1.36 -12.57 -4.87
N VAL A 119 -0.32 -13.29 -4.47
CA VAL A 119 1.02 -12.76 -4.24
C VAL A 119 2.01 -13.71 -4.88
N GLU A 120 3.04 -13.19 -5.53
CA GLU A 120 4.11 -14.01 -6.07
C GLU A 120 4.89 -14.71 -4.95
N ALA A 121 5.18 -15.99 -5.13
CA ALA A 121 5.95 -16.75 -4.17
C ALA A 121 7.40 -16.25 -4.12
N GLY A 122 8.04 -16.37 -2.95
CA GLY A 122 9.47 -16.11 -2.86
C GLY A 122 10.25 -17.07 -3.76
N HIS A 123 11.39 -16.63 -4.27
CA HIS A 123 12.26 -17.46 -5.11
C HIS A 123 13.61 -17.73 -4.45
N LYS A 124 14.29 -18.76 -4.94
CA LYS A 124 15.67 -19.03 -4.52
C LYS A 124 16.60 -17.95 -5.06
N GLN A 125 17.40 -17.41 -4.16
CA GLN A 125 18.33 -16.34 -4.48
C GLN A 125 19.29 -16.75 -5.61
N GLY A 126 19.38 -15.88 -6.61
CA GLY A 126 20.33 -15.97 -7.71
C GLY A 126 21.61 -15.18 -7.47
N THR A 127 22.37 -14.97 -8.53
CA THR A 127 23.47 -14.00 -8.53
C THR A 127 22.94 -12.57 -8.52
N THR A 128 23.74 -11.60 -8.09
CA THR A 128 23.35 -10.17 -8.11
C THR A 128 22.84 -9.71 -9.48
N ILE A 129 23.43 -10.23 -10.57
CA ILE A 129 23.01 -9.88 -11.93
C ILE A 129 21.62 -10.47 -12.23
N GLN A 130 21.35 -11.71 -11.81
CA GLN A 130 20.06 -12.36 -11.97
C GLN A 130 18.97 -11.63 -11.17
N GLU A 131 19.26 -11.29 -9.91
CA GLU A 131 18.30 -10.54 -9.07
C GLU A 131 17.98 -9.15 -9.64
N SER A 132 19.00 -8.41 -10.13
CA SER A 132 18.78 -7.11 -10.76
C SER A 132 17.92 -7.24 -12.00
N ARG A 133 18.21 -8.22 -12.87
CA ARG A 133 17.43 -8.47 -14.07
C ARG A 133 15.99 -8.86 -13.73
N TYR A 134 15.81 -9.75 -12.75
CA TYR A 134 14.48 -10.14 -12.29
C TYR A 134 13.68 -8.94 -11.78
N SER A 135 14.29 -8.08 -10.97
CA SER A 135 13.65 -6.85 -10.48
C SER A 135 13.19 -5.94 -11.63
N ASP A 136 14.04 -5.74 -12.64
CA ASP A 136 13.71 -4.92 -13.81
C ASP A 136 12.57 -5.56 -14.62
N ASP A 137 12.68 -6.85 -14.93
CA ASP A 137 11.71 -7.60 -15.71
C ASP A 137 10.36 -7.73 -15.00
N SER A 138 10.36 -7.98 -13.69
CA SER A 138 9.12 -8.07 -12.89
C SER A 138 8.42 -6.72 -12.76
N THR A 139 9.18 -5.63 -12.65
CA THR A 139 8.63 -4.28 -12.66
C THR A 139 7.98 -3.99 -14.02
N GLU A 140 8.69 -4.21 -15.13
CA GLU A 140 8.16 -3.97 -16.47
C GLU A 140 6.88 -4.78 -16.75
N CYS A 141 6.89 -6.09 -16.44
CA CYS A 141 5.71 -6.93 -16.61
C CYS A 141 4.58 -6.56 -15.64
N GLY A 142 4.92 -6.16 -14.42
CA GLY A 142 3.96 -5.69 -13.41
C GLY A 142 3.24 -4.43 -13.87
N ASP A 143 3.98 -3.42 -14.27
CA ASP A 143 3.46 -2.13 -14.73
C ASP A 143 2.59 -2.29 -15.98
N GLU A 144 2.93 -3.23 -16.88
CA GLU A 144 2.13 -3.48 -18.08
C GLU A 144 0.83 -4.23 -17.77
N TYR A 145 0.81 -5.21 -16.85
CA TYR A 145 -0.30 -6.16 -16.80
C TYR A 145 -1.07 -6.23 -15.48
N VAL A 146 -0.47 -5.93 -14.31
CA VAL A 146 -1.09 -6.33 -13.05
C VAL A 146 -0.98 -5.35 -11.88
N ALA A 147 0.00 -4.46 -11.86
CA ALA A 147 0.31 -3.67 -10.66
C ALA A 147 -0.86 -2.81 -10.18
N ASP A 148 -1.48 -2.04 -11.06
CA ASP A 148 -2.63 -1.20 -10.71
C ASP A 148 -3.90 -2.01 -10.41
N VAL A 149 -4.12 -3.10 -11.14
CA VAL A 149 -5.23 -4.04 -10.89
C VAL A 149 -5.07 -4.70 -9.51
N GLN A 150 -3.83 -5.10 -9.16
CA GLN A 150 -3.50 -5.67 -7.84
C GLN A 150 -3.78 -4.69 -6.71
N ASP A 151 -3.35 -3.43 -6.86
CA ASP A 151 -3.57 -2.40 -5.85
C ASP A 151 -5.07 -2.16 -5.61
N VAL A 152 -5.86 -2.00 -6.70
CA VAL A 152 -7.31 -1.81 -6.59
C VAL A 152 -7.99 -3.03 -6.00
N TYR A 153 -7.61 -4.24 -6.42
CA TYR A 153 -8.15 -5.47 -5.86
C TYR A 153 -7.82 -5.61 -4.36
N GLY A 154 -6.60 -5.28 -3.97
CA GLY A 154 -6.18 -5.25 -2.56
C GLY A 154 -7.06 -4.34 -1.70
N ILE A 155 -7.36 -3.13 -2.19
CA ILE A 155 -8.30 -2.21 -1.53
C ILE A 155 -9.70 -2.82 -1.41
N ILE A 156 -10.24 -3.38 -2.49
CA ILE A 156 -11.58 -3.98 -2.48
C ILE A 156 -11.70 -5.06 -1.42
N VAL A 157 -10.73 -5.97 -1.32
CA VAL A 157 -10.81 -7.12 -0.41
C VAL A 157 -10.27 -6.84 0.99
N GLY A 158 -9.23 -6.02 1.11
CA GLY A 158 -8.52 -5.77 2.38
C GLY A 158 -8.94 -4.51 3.11
N ASN A 159 -9.28 -3.44 2.38
CA ASN A 159 -9.55 -2.12 2.93
C ASN A 159 -10.80 -1.45 2.32
N PRO A 160 -11.96 -2.09 2.30
CA PRO A 160 -13.17 -1.53 1.67
C PRO A 160 -13.62 -0.22 2.33
N ASN A 161 -13.16 0.05 3.54
CA ASN A 161 -13.38 1.30 4.25
C ASN A 161 -12.41 2.42 3.84
N LEU A 162 -11.45 2.15 2.95
CA LEU A 162 -10.49 3.13 2.43
C LEU A 162 -9.70 3.86 3.53
N TYR A 163 -9.32 3.19 4.60
CA TYR A 163 -8.47 3.81 5.62
C TYR A 163 -7.10 4.17 5.04
N ALA A 164 -6.62 5.40 5.30
CA ALA A 164 -5.28 5.83 4.89
C ALA A 164 -4.19 5.23 5.80
N ASP A 165 -4.50 4.91 7.04
CA ASP A 165 -3.62 4.21 7.96
C ASP A 165 -3.68 2.70 7.71
N GLN A 166 -2.55 2.12 7.29
CA GLN A 166 -2.45 0.69 6.97
C GLN A 166 -2.75 -0.21 8.18
N ALA A 167 -2.28 0.17 9.38
CA ALA A 167 -2.55 -0.60 10.59
C ALA A 167 -4.04 -0.58 10.93
N GLN A 168 -4.71 0.55 10.73
CA GLN A 168 -6.16 0.64 10.88
C GLN A 168 -6.88 -0.26 9.88
N ALA A 169 -6.44 -0.29 8.63
CA ALA A 169 -7.03 -1.15 7.59
C ALA A 169 -6.83 -2.65 7.92
N VAL A 170 -5.64 -3.04 8.40
CA VAL A 170 -5.39 -4.41 8.87
C VAL A 170 -6.31 -4.77 10.04
N VAL A 171 -6.39 -3.93 11.06
CA VAL A 171 -7.23 -4.19 12.25
C VAL A 171 -8.70 -4.29 11.87
N ASP A 172 -9.18 -3.44 10.97
CA ASP A 172 -10.54 -3.51 10.42
C ASP A 172 -10.79 -4.86 9.70
N CYS A 173 -9.85 -5.32 8.86
CA CYS A 173 -9.90 -6.61 8.19
C CYS A 173 -9.93 -7.76 9.21
N LEU A 174 -9.04 -7.76 10.19
CA LEU A 174 -8.98 -8.78 11.22
C LEU A 174 -10.29 -8.87 12.04
N HIS A 175 -10.90 -7.72 12.36
CA HIS A 175 -12.20 -7.66 13.02
C HIS A 175 -13.33 -8.19 12.15
N ARG A 176 -13.39 -7.77 10.89
CA ARG A 176 -14.38 -8.18 9.90
C ARG A 176 -14.40 -9.70 9.74
N ASP A 177 -13.22 -10.31 9.72
CA ASP A 177 -13.04 -11.77 9.58
C ASP A 177 -13.05 -12.51 10.93
N SER A 178 -13.29 -11.79 12.05
CA SER A 178 -13.33 -12.38 13.40
C SER A 178 -12.04 -13.08 13.82
N LEU A 179 -10.90 -12.60 13.37
CA LEU A 179 -9.57 -13.17 13.62
C LEU A 179 -8.93 -12.63 14.90
N VAL A 180 -9.50 -11.60 15.49
CA VAL A 180 -9.06 -10.97 16.75
C VAL A 180 -10.24 -10.69 17.66
N PRO A 181 -10.03 -10.55 18.99
CA PRO A 181 -11.06 -10.13 19.94
C PRO A 181 -11.61 -8.74 19.59
N LYS A 182 -12.86 -8.46 19.97
CA LYS A 182 -13.55 -7.18 19.66
C LYS A 182 -12.87 -5.95 20.25
N ASP A 183 -12.09 -6.11 21.31
CA ASP A 183 -11.30 -5.06 21.96
C ASP A 183 -9.88 -4.90 21.41
N TYR A 184 -9.55 -5.60 20.33
CA TYR A 184 -8.27 -5.48 19.66
C TYR A 184 -8.15 -4.10 18.98
N THR A 185 -7.02 -3.41 19.19
CA THR A 185 -6.84 -2.03 18.76
C THR A 185 -5.63 -1.85 17.85
N VAL A 186 -5.60 -0.77 17.06
CA VAL A 186 -4.44 -0.37 16.26
C VAL A 186 -3.18 -0.22 17.12
N SER A 187 -3.31 0.38 18.30
CA SER A 187 -2.17 0.52 19.22
C SER A 187 -1.61 -0.84 19.64
N ARG A 188 -2.49 -1.82 19.86
CA ARG A 188 -2.08 -3.20 20.18
C ARG A 188 -1.42 -3.87 18.99
N PHE A 189 -2.01 -3.76 17.79
CA PHE A 189 -1.42 -4.27 16.55
C PHE A 189 -0.01 -3.72 16.33
N ASN A 190 0.16 -2.40 16.40
CA ASN A 190 1.46 -1.76 16.22
C ASN A 190 2.50 -2.25 17.22
N LYS A 191 2.12 -2.42 18.49
CA LYS A 191 3.01 -2.95 19.53
C LYS A 191 3.41 -4.40 19.26
N GLU A 192 2.45 -5.25 18.89
CA GLU A 192 2.67 -6.68 18.66
C GLU A 192 3.46 -6.92 17.36
N PHE A 193 3.10 -6.19 16.28
CA PHE A 193 3.74 -6.35 14.98
C PHE A 193 5.16 -5.78 14.91
N SER A 194 5.45 -4.71 15.67
CA SER A 194 6.79 -4.13 15.79
C SER A 194 7.66 -4.83 16.85
N GLY A 195 7.06 -5.71 17.65
CA GLY A 195 7.77 -6.43 18.72
C GLY A 195 8.75 -7.44 18.13
N THR A 196 9.89 -7.60 18.83
CA THR A 196 10.93 -8.56 18.46
C THR A 196 10.71 -9.95 19.07
N ASP A 197 9.72 -10.08 19.93
CA ASP A 197 9.40 -11.32 20.66
C ASP A 197 8.44 -12.26 19.92
N GLY A 198 7.92 -11.82 18.75
CA GLY A 198 7.04 -12.62 17.90
C GLY A 198 5.68 -12.96 18.52
N ASN A 199 5.33 -12.34 19.64
CA ASN A 199 4.07 -12.59 20.33
C ASN A 199 2.95 -11.72 19.76
N THR A 200 2.08 -12.33 18.96
CA THR A 200 0.86 -11.71 18.43
C THR A 200 -0.38 -12.34 19.04
N SER A 201 -1.46 -11.58 19.13
CA SER A 201 -2.79 -12.05 19.58
C SER A 201 -3.53 -12.87 18.53
N PHE A 202 -2.93 -13.04 17.36
CA PHE A 202 -3.43 -13.81 16.23
C PHE A 202 -2.33 -14.71 15.67
N ASP A 203 -2.75 -15.78 15.01
CA ASP A 203 -1.83 -16.72 14.38
C ASP A 203 -1.31 -16.16 13.05
N MET A 204 -0.05 -15.75 13.01
CA MET A 204 0.62 -15.23 11.83
C MET A 204 0.75 -16.26 10.68
N GLN A 205 0.62 -17.56 10.95
CA GLN A 205 0.61 -18.60 9.91
C GLN A 205 -0.76 -18.84 9.32
N ASN A 206 -1.82 -18.34 9.96
CA ASN A 206 -3.17 -18.43 9.44
C ASN A 206 -3.31 -17.64 8.12
N LEU A 207 -3.70 -18.31 7.04
CA LEU A 207 -3.80 -17.69 5.71
C LEU A 207 -4.83 -16.55 5.66
N GLN A 208 -5.87 -16.54 6.49
CA GLN A 208 -6.82 -15.43 6.55
C GLN A 208 -6.18 -14.20 7.21
N VAL A 209 -5.40 -14.40 8.28
CA VAL A 209 -4.60 -13.32 8.89
C VAL A 209 -3.61 -12.76 7.88
N ARG A 210 -2.86 -13.63 7.21
CA ARG A 210 -1.91 -13.23 6.17
C ARG A 210 -2.62 -12.49 5.02
N SER A 211 -3.83 -12.90 4.65
CA SER A 211 -4.65 -12.21 3.65
C SER A 211 -4.92 -10.77 4.05
N CYS A 212 -5.31 -10.51 5.31
CA CYS A 212 -5.50 -9.15 5.83
C CYS A 212 -4.21 -8.33 5.81
N LEU A 213 -3.07 -8.95 6.11
CA LEU A 213 -1.77 -8.29 6.12
C LEU A 213 -1.33 -7.90 4.71
N VAL A 214 -1.31 -8.87 3.79
CA VAL A 214 -0.79 -8.64 2.42
C VAL A 214 -1.68 -7.71 1.60
N SER A 215 -3.01 -7.78 1.76
CA SER A 215 -3.93 -6.86 1.09
C SER A 215 -3.82 -5.41 1.57
N ASN A 216 -3.14 -5.18 2.69
CA ASN A 216 -2.87 -3.86 3.26
C ASN A 216 -1.37 -3.51 3.26
N GLY A 217 -0.58 -4.12 2.36
CA GLY A 217 0.79 -3.74 2.09
C GLY A 217 1.84 -4.28 3.08
N TYR A 218 1.47 -5.21 3.97
CA TYR A 218 2.44 -5.89 4.82
C TYR A 218 2.98 -7.14 4.12
N ASN A 219 4.28 -7.18 3.92
CA ASN A 219 4.92 -8.38 3.35
C ASN A 219 5.09 -9.44 4.44
N VAL A 220 4.50 -10.62 4.23
CA VAL A 220 4.54 -11.74 5.18
C VAL A 220 4.96 -13.01 4.45
N GLY A 221 6.17 -13.46 4.68
CA GLY A 221 6.70 -14.70 4.15
C GLY A 221 7.29 -15.58 5.25
N TYR A 222 7.20 -16.87 5.08
CA TYR A 222 7.77 -17.87 5.98
C TYR A 222 8.70 -18.83 5.22
N ALA A 223 9.70 -19.35 5.93
CA ALA A 223 10.61 -20.36 5.38
C ALA A 223 9.92 -21.64 4.92
N THR A 224 8.68 -21.87 5.38
CA THR A 224 7.83 -23.00 4.99
C THR A 224 6.95 -22.71 3.77
N ASP A 225 6.89 -21.47 3.31
CA ASP A 225 6.15 -21.13 2.11
C ASP A 225 6.83 -21.75 0.88
N ASP A 226 6.00 -22.11 -0.10
CA ASP A 226 6.52 -22.57 -1.39
C ASP A 226 7.43 -21.52 -2.00
N THR A 227 8.56 -21.97 -2.50
CA THR A 227 9.49 -21.13 -3.27
C THR A 227 9.51 -21.57 -4.70
N GLU A 228 9.77 -20.64 -5.59
CA GLU A 228 9.96 -20.92 -7.00
C GLU A 228 11.43 -20.93 -7.39
N GLN A 229 11.71 -21.49 -8.55
CA GLN A 229 13.04 -21.54 -9.13
C GLN A 229 13.01 -20.86 -10.50
N LEU A 230 13.45 -19.61 -10.52
CA LEU A 230 13.35 -18.73 -11.69
C LEU A 230 14.39 -19.05 -12.77
N TRP A 231 15.57 -19.54 -12.38
CA TRP A 231 16.72 -19.84 -13.23
C TRP A 231 17.23 -21.28 -13.10
#